data_d2af93a84819ee16b8805d7526ba5454
#
_entry.id   d2af93a84819ee16b8805d7526ba5454
#
_cell.length_a   1.000
_cell.length_b   1.000
_cell.length_c   1.000
_cell.angle_alpha   90.00
_cell.angle_beta   90.00
_cell.angle_gamma   90.00
#
_symmetry.space_group_name_H-M   'P 1'
#
loop_
_entity.id
_entity.type
_entity.pdbx_description
1 polymer ?
#
loop_
_entity_poly.entity_id
_entity_poly.type
_entity_poly.pdbx_seq_one_letter_code
_entity_poly.pdbx_strand_id
1 'polypeptide(L)'
;MILFGTDGIRGKYGDFPLDDSTIKKIGCSIAKSFGNTVKKVIIGHDGRESCGAILDSLTDGINFINNYDIINLELFPTPSLPLILSKNDSEDAIGIEITASHNPYLDNGIKIFNKNGYKISSALERKIEEMVATQDDINKTSSTKFINSSRIKSVY
;
A
#
# COMPACT_ATOMS: atom_id res chain seq x y z
N MET A 1 18.51 5.61 -4.56
CA MET A 1 17.34 6.35 -4.03
C MET A 1 16.84 5.58 -2.82
N ILE A 2 16.63 6.25 -1.70
CA ILE A 2 16.11 5.62 -0.47
C ILE A 2 14.68 6.09 -0.29
N LEU A 3 13.72 5.15 -0.32
CA LEU A 3 12.32 5.41 -0.07
C LEU A 3 11.89 4.96 1.32
N PHE A 4 12.37 3.76 1.72
CA PHE A 4 11.99 3.14 2.97
C PHE A 4 12.88 3.62 4.12
N GLY A 5 12.24 4.13 5.16
CA GLY A 5 12.85 4.30 6.48
C GLY A 5 12.59 3.09 7.37
N THR A 6 12.83 3.22 8.67
CA THR A 6 12.61 2.14 9.68
C THR A 6 11.15 1.66 9.69
N ASP A 7 10.19 2.58 9.52
CA ASP A 7 8.74 2.32 9.61
C ASP A 7 8.00 2.50 8.28
N GLY A 8 8.59 2.12 7.18
CA GLY A 8 8.01 2.28 5.85
C GLY A 8 8.42 3.58 5.17
N ILE A 9 7.65 3.97 4.17
CA ILE A 9 7.84 5.22 3.42
C ILE A 9 7.17 6.34 4.19
N ARG A 10 7.82 7.50 4.30
CA ARG A 10 7.32 8.66 5.02
C ARG A 10 7.61 9.95 4.27
N GLY A 11 6.70 10.91 4.38
CA GLY A 11 6.86 12.24 3.81
C GLY A 11 5.61 13.07 3.89
N LYS A 12 5.68 14.27 3.33
CA LYS A 12 4.53 15.14 3.13
C LYS A 12 3.91 14.81 1.76
N TYR A 13 2.59 14.67 1.69
CA TYR A 13 1.92 14.46 0.42
C TYR A 13 2.14 15.62 -0.54
N GLY A 14 2.42 15.30 -1.80
CA GLY A 14 2.78 16.24 -2.85
C GLY A 14 4.30 16.44 -3.02
N ASP A 15 5.09 16.11 -2.00
CA ASP A 15 6.55 16.13 -2.05
C ASP A 15 7.08 14.69 -2.22
N PHE A 16 8.22 14.53 -2.88
CA PHE A 16 8.90 13.23 -2.97
C PHE A 16 9.19 12.67 -1.54
N PRO A 17 8.91 11.42 -1.25
CA PRO A 17 8.47 10.33 -2.14
C PRO A 17 6.94 10.12 -2.20
N LEU A 18 6.15 11.05 -1.69
CA LEU A 18 4.69 10.96 -1.65
C LEU A 18 3.99 11.90 -2.65
N ASP A 19 4.64 12.23 -3.75
CA ASP A 19 4.00 12.81 -4.94
C ASP A 19 3.28 11.71 -5.76
N ASP A 20 2.25 12.08 -6.51
CA ASP A 20 1.39 11.13 -7.23
C ASP A 20 2.14 10.22 -8.19
N SER A 21 3.13 10.75 -8.92
CA SER A 21 3.93 9.96 -9.86
C SER A 21 4.74 8.88 -9.13
N THR A 22 5.40 9.25 -8.05
CA THR A 22 6.19 8.31 -7.24
C THR A 22 5.31 7.28 -6.57
N ILE A 23 4.13 7.67 -6.03
CA ILE A 23 3.18 6.73 -5.41
C ILE A 23 2.67 5.71 -6.42
N LYS A 24 2.35 6.12 -7.66
CA LYS A 24 1.98 5.18 -8.74
C LYS A 24 3.10 4.19 -9.04
N LYS A 25 4.35 4.66 -9.12
CA LYS A 25 5.51 3.78 -9.30
C LYS A 25 5.70 2.79 -8.15
N ILE A 26 5.47 3.24 -6.92
CA ILE A 26 5.48 2.37 -5.72
C ILE A 26 4.41 1.27 -5.86
N GLY A 27 3.18 1.62 -6.17
CA GLY A 27 2.09 0.66 -6.39
C GLY A 27 2.40 -0.37 -7.47
N CYS A 28 2.91 0.08 -8.62
CA CYS A 28 3.35 -0.78 -9.71
C CYS A 28 4.49 -1.72 -9.30
N SER A 29 5.46 -1.21 -8.52
CA SER A 29 6.60 -1.99 -8.05
C SER A 29 6.19 -3.04 -7.01
N ILE A 30 5.22 -2.73 -6.14
CA ILE A 30 4.59 -3.69 -5.24
C ILE A 30 3.95 -4.82 -6.05
N ALA A 31 3.12 -4.49 -7.03
CA ALA A 31 2.44 -5.47 -7.88
C ALA A 31 3.44 -6.38 -8.61
N LYS A 32 4.49 -5.83 -9.20
CA LYS A 32 5.56 -6.59 -9.86
C LYS A 32 6.33 -7.49 -8.88
N SER A 33 6.55 -7.02 -7.66
CA SER A 33 7.35 -7.76 -6.67
C SER A 33 6.64 -9.00 -6.13
N PHE A 34 5.32 -8.93 -5.96
CA PHE A 34 4.50 -10.06 -5.51
C PHE A 34 3.98 -10.91 -6.66
N GLY A 35 3.82 -10.34 -7.86
CA GLY A 35 3.39 -11.06 -9.06
C GLY A 35 2.09 -11.83 -8.83
N ASN A 36 2.02 -13.05 -9.39
CA ASN A 36 0.83 -13.90 -9.30
C ASN A 36 0.68 -14.65 -7.96
N THR A 37 1.62 -14.51 -7.03
CA THR A 37 1.54 -15.13 -5.69
C THR A 37 0.55 -14.44 -4.78
N VAL A 38 0.20 -13.20 -5.10
CA VAL A 38 -0.79 -12.38 -4.39
C VAL A 38 -1.94 -12.07 -5.33
N LYS A 39 -3.16 -12.20 -4.83
CA LYS A 39 -4.39 -11.85 -5.57
C LYS A 39 -5.15 -10.71 -4.90
N LYS A 40 -4.96 -10.52 -3.60
CA LYS A 40 -5.67 -9.55 -2.78
C LYS A 40 -4.71 -8.53 -2.17
N VAL A 41 -5.13 -7.28 -2.18
CA VAL A 41 -4.44 -6.19 -1.48
C VAL A 41 -5.44 -5.56 -0.51
N ILE A 42 -5.15 -5.65 0.77
CA ILE A 42 -5.99 -5.10 1.84
C ILE A 42 -5.37 -3.78 2.28
N ILE A 43 -6.11 -2.68 2.15
CA ILE A 43 -5.60 -1.33 2.44
C ILE A 43 -6.43 -0.69 3.54
N GLY A 44 -5.77 -0.19 4.57
CA GLY A 44 -6.35 0.65 5.62
C GLY A 44 -5.65 2.01 5.69
N HIS A 45 -6.26 2.98 6.38
CA HIS A 45 -5.65 4.28 6.61
C HIS A 45 -6.08 4.92 7.94
N ASP A 46 -5.29 5.85 8.45
CA ASP A 46 -5.54 6.54 9.73
C ASP A 46 -6.42 7.80 9.62
N GLY A 47 -6.97 8.09 8.44
CA GLY A 47 -7.94 9.18 8.23
C GLY A 47 -7.32 10.56 8.00
N ARG A 48 -6.02 10.67 7.73
CA ARG A 48 -5.40 11.95 7.34
C ARG A 48 -5.99 12.45 6.02
N GLU A 49 -6.01 13.77 5.84
CA GLU A 49 -6.61 14.41 4.65
C GLU A 49 -6.07 13.84 3.33
N SER A 50 -4.76 13.55 3.27
CA SER A 50 -4.11 13.02 2.07
C SER A 50 -4.31 11.52 1.83
N CYS A 51 -4.94 10.79 2.74
CA CYS A 51 -5.10 9.33 2.61
C CYS A 51 -5.84 8.91 1.35
N GLY A 52 -6.91 9.63 0.98
CA GLY A 52 -7.68 9.35 -0.24
C GLY A 52 -6.84 9.49 -1.51
N ALA A 53 -6.11 10.59 -1.64
CA ALA A 53 -5.25 10.85 -2.80
C ALA A 53 -4.11 9.82 -2.91
N ILE A 54 -3.49 9.47 -1.78
CA ILE A 54 -2.46 8.41 -1.75
C ILE A 54 -3.06 7.06 -2.13
N LEU A 55 -4.25 6.72 -1.61
CA LEU A 55 -4.96 5.49 -1.96
C LEU A 55 -5.22 5.39 -3.46
N ASP A 56 -5.74 6.46 -4.08
CA ASP A 56 -6.05 6.50 -5.50
C ASP A 56 -4.79 6.29 -6.35
N SER A 57 -3.73 7.06 -6.09
CA SER A 57 -2.47 6.94 -6.82
C SER A 57 -1.81 5.57 -6.65
N LEU A 58 -1.84 5.03 -5.44
CA LEU A 58 -1.27 3.71 -5.13
C LEU A 58 -2.02 2.58 -5.86
N THR A 59 -3.34 2.61 -5.83
CA THR A 59 -4.18 1.59 -6.48
C THR A 59 -4.13 1.68 -8.00
N ASP A 60 -4.02 2.88 -8.56
CA ASP A 60 -3.73 3.08 -9.99
C ASP A 60 -2.44 2.36 -10.40
N GLY A 61 -1.38 2.52 -9.61
CA GLY A 61 -0.11 1.84 -9.85
C GLY A 61 -0.21 0.32 -9.72
N ILE A 62 -0.89 -0.19 -8.70
CA ILE A 62 -1.09 -1.63 -8.49
C ILE A 62 -1.84 -2.25 -9.68
N ASN A 63 -2.93 -1.63 -10.11
CA ASN A 63 -3.78 -2.14 -11.19
C ASN A 63 -3.21 -1.91 -12.60
N PHE A 64 -2.13 -1.16 -12.72
CA PHE A 64 -1.43 -0.99 -13.99
C PHE A 64 -0.82 -2.32 -14.51
N ILE A 65 -0.44 -3.21 -13.60
CA ILE A 65 0.20 -4.49 -13.93
C ILE A 65 -0.83 -5.62 -14.01
N ASN A 66 -1.65 -5.79 -12.98
CA ASN A 66 -2.61 -6.88 -12.84
C ASN A 66 -3.88 -6.39 -12.15
N ASN A 67 -4.99 -7.06 -12.43
CA ASN A 67 -6.23 -6.84 -11.70
C ASN A 67 -6.18 -7.58 -10.36
N TYR A 68 -5.74 -6.87 -9.31
CA TYR A 68 -5.83 -7.37 -7.94
C TYR A 68 -7.21 -7.08 -7.35
N ASP A 69 -7.67 -7.94 -6.48
CA ASP A 69 -8.82 -7.69 -5.62
C ASP A 69 -8.39 -6.69 -4.54
N ILE A 70 -8.77 -5.43 -4.67
CA ILE A 70 -8.43 -4.38 -3.70
C ILE A 70 -9.57 -4.22 -2.71
N ILE A 71 -9.27 -4.45 -1.43
CA ILE A 71 -10.18 -4.33 -0.31
C ILE A 71 -9.79 -3.09 0.48
N ASN A 72 -10.61 -2.04 0.41
CA ASN A 72 -10.41 -0.83 1.20
C ASN A 72 -11.14 -0.95 2.54
N LEU A 73 -10.37 -0.97 3.63
CA LEU A 73 -10.92 -0.97 4.99
C LEU A 73 -11.32 0.43 5.47
N GLU A 74 -11.02 1.46 4.66
CA GLU A 74 -11.24 2.87 5.03
C GLU A 74 -10.48 3.26 6.31
N LEU A 75 -11.10 4.04 7.19
CA LEU A 75 -10.54 4.38 8.48
C LEU A 75 -10.37 3.12 9.33
N PHE A 76 -9.14 2.72 9.56
CA PHE A 76 -8.83 1.47 10.23
C PHE A 76 -7.60 1.60 11.15
N PRO A 77 -7.64 1.08 12.38
CA PRO A 77 -6.50 1.16 13.29
C PRO A 77 -5.29 0.39 12.77
N THR A 78 -4.15 1.04 12.64
CA THR A 78 -2.91 0.46 12.11
C THR A 78 -2.53 -0.91 12.71
N PRO A 79 -2.64 -1.16 14.03
CA PRO A 79 -2.30 -2.46 14.61
C PRO A 79 -3.22 -3.60 14.17
N SER A 80 -4.39 -3.27 13.62
CA SER A 80 -5.42 -4.24 13.27
C SER A 80 -5.19 -4.90 11.90
N LEU A 81 -4.53 -4.21 10.96
CA LEU A 81 -4.25 -4.78 9.64
C LEU A 81 -3.33 -6.00 9.69
N PRO A 82 -2.17 -5.98 10.39
CA PRO A 82 -1.37 -7.17 10.61
C PRO A 82 -2.14 -8.33 11.22
N LEU A 83 -3.05 -8.04 12.14
CA LEU A 83 -3.87 -9.06 12.79
C LEU A 83 -4.88 -9.70 11.83
N ILE A 84 -5.50 -8.92 10.96
CA ILE A 84 -6.38 -9.43 9.90
C ILE A 84 -5.60 -10.36 8.97
N LEU A 85 -4.41 -9.95 8.52
CA LEU A 85 -3.57 -10.77 7.64
C LEU A 85 -3.18 -12.09 8.28
N SER A 86 -2.78 -12.07 9.56
CA SER A 86 -2.36 -13.28 10.28
C SER A 86 -3.49 -14.26 10.57
N LYS A 87 -4.74 -13.79 10.65
CA LYS A 87 -5.93 -14.61 10.92
C LYS A 87 -6.68 -15.07 9.68
N ASN A 88 -6.47 -14.40 8.55
CA ASN A 88 -7.07 -14.82 7.30
C ASN A 88 -6.31 -16.01 6.73
N ASP A 89 -7.02 -17.13 6.49
CA ASP A 89 -6.51 -18.27 5.72
C ASP A 89 -6.20 -17.91 4.23
N SER A 90 -6.24 -16.62 3.88
CA SER A 90 -5.93 -16.15 2.55
C SER A 90 -4.41 -16.07 2.36
N GLU A 91 -3.80 -17.17 1.95
CA GLU A 91 -2.38 -17.27 1.62
C GLU A 91 -1.93 -16.30 0.51
N ASP A 92 -2.87 -15.64 -0.16
CA ASP A 92 -2.68 -14.82 -1.35
C ASP A 92 -2.93 -13.31 -1.11
N ALA A 93 -2.88 -12.84 0.13
CA ALA A 93 -3.10 -11.43 0.47
C ALA A 93 -1.85 -10.72 1.00
N ILE A 94 -1.74 -9.42 0.70
CA ILE A 94 -0.83 -8.48 1.38
C ILE A 94 -1.62 -7.34 1.99
N GLY A 95 -1.02 -6.65 2.94
CA GLY A 95 -1.61 -5.47 3.57
C GLY A 95 -0.82 -4.21 3.29
N ILE A 96 -1.52 -3.11 3.13
CA ILE A 96 -0.93 -1.78 3.03
C ILE A 96 -1.65 -0.86 4.00
N GLU A 97 -0.88 -0.15 4.81
CA GLU A 97 -1.41 0.87 5.71
C GLU A 97 -0.90 2.24 5.30
N ILE A 98 -1.84 3.17 5.05
CA ILE A 98 -1.54 4.56 4.72
C ILE A 98 -1.60 5.35 6.04
N THR A 99 -0.44 5.65 6.60
CA THR A 99 -0.32 6.29 7.91
C THR A 99 1.06 6.88 8.12
N ALA A 100 1.12 7.97 8.89
CA ALA A 100 2.37 8.49 9.45
C ALA A 100 2.47 8.26 10.97
N SER A 101 1.64 7.35 11.54
CA SER A 101 1.66 7.06 12.98
C SER A 101 1.45 8.33 13.82
N HIS A 102 2.41 8.71 14.64
CA HIS A 102 2.37 9.90 15.51
C HIS A 102 3.02 11.16 14.91
N ASN A 103 3.43 11.12 13.66
CA ASN A 103 3.96 12.29 12.96
C ASN A 103 2.90 13.41 12.80
N PRO A 104 3.29 14.67 12.55
CA PRO A 104 2.37 15.77 12.29
C PRO A 104 1.30 15.42 11.26
N TYR A 105 0.15 16.07 11.33
CA TYR A 105 -1.03 15.75 10.51
C TYR A 105 -0.78 15.85 9.00
N LEU A 106 0.10 16.74 8.56
CA LEU A 106 0.45 16.94 7.16
C LEU A 106 1.37 15.84 6.61
N ASP A 107 2.03 15.07 7.47
CA ASP A 107 2.82 13.92 7.06
C ASP A 107 1.91 12.74 6.77
N ASN A 108 2.37 11.85 5.91
CA ASN A 108 1.74 10.57 5.67
C ASN A 108 2.81 9.51 5.38
N GLY A 109 2.40 8.31 5.08
CA GLY A 109 3.32 7.22 4.79
C GLY A 109 2.63 5.98 4.25
N ILE A 110 3.44 5.02 3.83
CA ILE A 110 3.01 3.74 3.31
C ILE A 110 3.78 2.65 4.02
N LYS A 111 3.07 1.76 4.71
CA LYS A 111 3.60 0.54 5.33
C LYS A 111 3.08 -0.67 4.58
N ILE A 112 3.94 -1.63 4.32
CA ILE A 112 3.60 -2.84 3.57
C ILE A 112 3.82 -4.05 4.46
N PHE A 113 2.81 -4.93 4.51
CA PHE A 113 2.82 -6.15 5.31
C PHE A 113 2.64 -7.38 4.42
N ASN A 114 3.37 -8.44 4.73
CA ASN A 114 3.19 -9.73 4.09
C ASN A 114 1.92 -10.45 4.59
N LYS A 115 1.63 -11.60 3.99
CA LYS A 115 0.46 -12.44 4.33
C LYS A 115 0.38 -12.86 5.80
N ASN A 116 1.48 -12.86 6.52
CA ASN A 116 1.53 -13.22 7.94
C ASN A 116 1.40 -12.01 8.88
N GLY A 117 1.19 -10.82 8.33
CA GLY A 117 1.08 -9.58 9.12
C GLY A 117 2.43 -8.98 9.53
N TYR A 118 3.54 -9.48 9.03
CA TYR A 118 4.86 -8.89 9.28
C TYR A 118 5.20 -7.83 8.23
N LYS A 119 5.93 -6.81 8.64
CA LYS A 119 6.55 -5.87 7.70
C LYS A 119 7.36 -6.64 6.64
N ILE A 120 7.33 -6.18 5.41
CA ILE A 120 8.15 -6.77 4.34
C ILE A 120 9.64 -6.71 4.67
N SER A 121 10.41 -7.64 4.12
CA SER A 121 11.85 -7.72 4.35
C SER A 121 12.60 -6.56 3.72
N SER A 122 13.75 -6.20 4.30
CA SER A 122 14.63 -5.16 3.73
C SER A 122 15.12 -5.51 2.31
N ALA A 123 15.21 -6.80 1.97
CA ALA A 123 15.52 -7.22 0.61
C ALA A 123 14.41 -6.86 -0.37
N LEU A 124 13.14 -7.02 0.04
CA LEU A 124 11.98 -6.65 -0.77
C LEU A 124 11.83 -5.12 -0.85
N GLU A 125 12.09 -4.40 0.23
CA GLU A 125 12.12 -2.94 0.21
C GLU A 125 13.14 -2.41 -0.84
N ARG A 126 14.36 -2.92 -0.82
CA ARG A 126 15.39 -2.56 -1.83
C ARG A 126 14.96 -2.88 -3.24
N LYS A 127 14.35 -4.05 -3.47
CA LYS A 127 13.82 -4.43 -4.78
C LYS A 127 12.78 -3.44 -5.29
N ILE A 128 11.86 -3.01 -4.42
CA ILE A 128 10.85 -1.99 -4.75
C ILE A 128 11.52 -0.65 -5.06
N GLU A 129 12.50 -0.21 -4.27
CA GLU A 129 13.26 1.02 -4.51
C GLU A 129 13.97 1.04 -5.86
N GLU A 130 14.63 -0.06 -6.23
CA GLU A 130 15.29 -0.23 -7.52
C GLU A 130 14.29 -0.14 -8.68
N MET A 131 13.15 -0.78 -8.55
CA MET A 131 12.08 -0.70 -9.56
C MET A 131 11.51 0.71 -9.70
N VAL A 132 11.26 1.40 -8.59
CA VAL A 132 10.78 2.80 -8.62
C VAL A 132 11.79 3.71 -9.29
N ALA A 133 13.09 3.49 -9.04
CA ALA A 133 14.16 4.31 -9.61
C ALA A 133 14.32 4.14 -11.13
N THR A 134 13.97 2.98 -11.66
CA THR A 134 14.26 2.61 -13.06
C THR A 134 13.04 2.61 -13.98
N GLN A 135 11.82 2.70 -13.45
CA GLN A 135 10.62 2.70 -14.29
C GLN A 135 10.21 4.11 -14.73
N ASP A 136 9.63 4.17 -15.93
CA ASP A 136 9.05 5.39 -16.48
C ASP A 136 7.78 5.82 -15.75
N ASP A 137 7.34 7.05 -15.98
CA ASP A 137 6.11 7.56 -15.39
C ASP A 137 4.87 6.81 -15.91
N ILE A 138 3.96 6.53 -14.98
CA ILE A 138 2.72 5.82 -15.25
C ILE A 138 1.63 6.86 -15.57
N ASN A 139 1.35 7.04 -16.85
CA ASN A 139 0.38 8.04 -17.33
C ASN A 139 -1.06 7.50 -17.46
N LYS A 140 -1.28 6.19 -17.20
CA LYS A 140 -2.60 5.57 -17.30
C LYS A 140 -3.30 5.56 -15.95
N THR A 141 -4.48 6.14 -15.88
CA THR A 141 -5.41 5.99 -14.77
C THR A 141 -6.33 4.80 -15.03
N SER A 142 -6.45 3.90 -14.07
CA SER A 142 -7.43 2.81 -14.08
C SER A 142 -8.53 3.14 -13.08
N SER A 143 -9.80 2.90 -13.45
CA SER A 143 -10.88 2.96 -12.47
C SER A 143 -10.79 1.74 -11.56
N THR A 144 -10.28 1.92 -10.36
CA THR A 144 -10.17 0.85 -9.36
C THR A 144 -11.56 0.49 -8.82
N LYS A 145 -11.92 -0.79 -8.92
CA LYS A 145 -13.11 -1.33 -8.24
C LYS A 145 -12.68 -1.91 -6.91
N PHE A 146 -13.17 -1.32 -5.82
CA PHE A 146 -12.97 -1.85 -4.49
C PHE A 146 -13.98 -2.95 -4.18
N ILE A 147 -13.51 -4.03 -3.54
CA ILE A 147 -14.37 -5.09 -3.02
C ILE A 147 -14.92 -4.65 -1.67
N ASN A 148 -16.18 -4.96 -1.41
CA ASN A 148 -16.85 -4.62 -0.15
C ASN A 148 -16.14 -5.29 1.04
N SER A 149 -15.76 -4.49 2.02
CA SER A 149 -15.01 -4.89 3.22
C SER A 149 -15.88 -5.49 4.33
N SER A 150 -17.21 -5.57 4.15
CA SER A 150 -18.15 -5.96 5.21
C SER A 150 -17.85 -7.32 5.86
N ARG A 151 -17.33 -8.29 5.11
CA ARG A 151 -16.94 -9.61 5.64
C ARG A 151 -15.66 -9.56 6.48
N ILE A 152 -14.77 -8.62 6.24
CA ILE A 152 -13.49 -8.51 6.95
C ILE A 152 -13.67 -7.72 8.24
N LYS A 153 -14.50 -6.68 8.23
CA LYS A 153 -14.82 -5.89 9.43
C LYS A 153 -15.56 -6.68 10.52
N SER A 154 -16.23 -7.79 10.18
CA SER A 154 -16.95 -8.63 11.16
C SER A 154 -16.03 -9.55 11.99
N VAL A 155 -14.74 -9.53 11.77
CA VAL A 155 -13.75 -10.31 12.55
C VAL A 155 -13.26 -9.54 13.79
N TYR A 156 -13.79 -8.35 14.03
CA TYR A 156 -13.54 -7.48 15.20
C TYR A 156 -14.76 -7.27 16.05
#